data_e90f64bab3f4137e7204cb92752f0067
#
_entry.id   e90f64bab3f4137e7204cb92752f0067
#
_cell.length_a   1.000
_cell.length_b   1.000
_cell.length_c   1.000
_cell.angle_alpha   90.00
_cell.angle_beta   90.00
_cell.angle_gamma   90.00
#
_symmetry.space_group_name_H-M   'P 1'
#
loop_
_entity.id
_entity.type
_entity.pdbx_description
1 polymer ?
#
loop_
_entity_poly.entity_id
_entity_poly.type
_entity_poly.pdbx_seq_one_letter_code
_entity_poly.pdbx_strand_id
1 'polypeptide(L)'
;MNRREFFKSAAALAAVGTVAPKALAHAAKPKAGNNPIWLMTSAFASDPDFESVVARAKQVGAQGLELCVFRRDTDRQDHIATHLDYDNFTPERAKKVIDICNEEGLRISVGAYDNLIGGKPELQVVNQNHILKLVRIAAMLGGDANDVVCGTFVGYDQALAAEDGGFEKNLLKFKKVFTPILKYAKGLGVTLCVENCPMEGWVPASSSACYCNLPGCLAARKLMYAILDDDSNLQETYDPSHDVWQHIDPSDVIQAMDFRKLRRVHIKGTRNFPNDAEAVNWGRLFPRQRVNAALEKKAGLPELVSDEKGGNWDRMNYEPRLPGFGGSDSCDWTKFLETLMAKGFKNPFVIENEGFNSSHTGNMGATLQGFRATILNTAPVVWPLGPNGYEFDKSALKPMTTPNVNPKVVTMADLA
;
A
#
# COMPACT_ATOMS: atom_id res chain seq x y z
N MET A 1 -23.32 -18.55 46.94
CA MET A 1 -23.56 -19.72 46.08
C MET A 1 -22.46 -20.73 46.39
N ASN A 2 -22.83 -21.90 46.95
CA ASN A 2 -21.82 -22.87 47.35
C ASN A 2 -21.50 -23.84 46.20
N ARG A 3 -20.37 -24.56 46.29
CA ARG A 3 -19.89 -25.46 45.23
C ARG A 3 -20.92 -26.51 44.80
N ARG A 4 -21.85 -26.90 45.64
CA ARG A 4 -22.92 -27.91 45.31
C ARG A 4 -23.98 -27.32 44.39
N GLU A 5 -24.31 -26.06 44.50
CA GLU A 5 -25.30 -25.41 43.63
C GLU A 5 -24.72 -25.13 42.23
N PHE A 6 -23.41 -24.84 42.14
CA PHE A 6 -22.72 -24.69 40.84
C PHE A 6 -22.76 -26.00 40.03
N PHE A 7 -22.53 -27.15 40.66
CA PHE A 7 -22.58 -28.44 39.97
C PHE A 7 -24.01 -28.90 39.62
N LYS A 8 -25.01 -28.47 40.32
CA LYS A 8 -26.43 -28.75 39.97
C LYS A 8 -26.86 -27.94 38.74
N SER A 9 -26.40 -26.70 38.60
CA SER A 9 -26.65 -25.88 37.40
C SER A 9 -25.93 -26.38 36.17
N ALA A 10 -24.73 -26.95 36.30
CA ALA A 10 -24.00 -27.55 35.20
C ALA A 10 -24.63 -28.87 34.71
N ALA A 11 -25.26 -29.65 35.59
CA ALA A 11 -25.95 -30.89 35.21
C ALA A 11 -27.30 -30.64 34.51
N ALA A 12 -27.95 -29.52 34.75
CA ALA A 12 -29.21 -29.13 34.10
C ALA A 12 -29.02 -28.63 32.66
N LEU A 13 -27.83 -28.15 32.30
CA LEU A 13 -27.49 -27.77 30.91
C LEU A 13 -27.11 -28.97 30.03
N ALA A 14 -26.84 -30.15 30.60
CA ALA A 14 -26.51 -31.35 29.86
C ALA A 14 -27.72 -32.15 29.35
N ALA A 15 -28.96 -31.75 29.70
CA ALA A 15 -30.19 -32.46 29.34
C ALA A 15 -31.02 -31.78 28.23
N VAL A 16 -30.50 -30.76 27.57
CA VAL A 16 -31.13 -30.16 26.38
C VAL A 16 -30.55 -30.82 25.14
N GLY A 17 -31.27 -31.83 24.66
CA GLY A 17 -31.28 -32.32 23.30
C GLY A 17 -29.91 -32.62 22.67
N THR A 18 -29.57 -33.91 22.60
CA THR A 18 -28.66 -34.40 21.56
C THR A 18 -29.27 -34.15 20.17
N VAL A 19 -29.23 -32.90 19.73
CA VAL A 19 -29.15 -32.64 18.30
C VAL A 19 -27.76 -33.13 17.93
N ALA A 20 -27.70 -34.29 17.27
CA ALA A 20 -26.46 -34.74 16.63
C ALA A 20 -25.83 -33.53 15.97
N PRO A 21 -24.56 -33.24 16.23
CA PRO A 21 -23.88 -32.19 15.47
C PRO A 21 -24.05 -32.62 14.03
N LYS A 22 -24.87 -31.91 13.24
CA LYS A 22 -24.75 -31.94 11.79
C LYS A 22 -23.26 -31.73 11.61
N ALA A 23 -22.58 -32.77 11.08
CA ALA A 23 -21.18 -32.69 10.75
C ALA A 23 -20.99 -31.33 10.15
N LEU A 24 -20.26 -30.44 10.84
CA LEU A 24 -19.70 -29.23 10.25
C LEU A 24 -18.97 -29.82 9.07
N ALA A 25 -19.58 -29.73 7.88
CA ALA A 25 -18.90 -30.04 6.65
C ALA A 25 -17.57 -29.32 6.82
N HIS A 26 -16.48 -30.08 6.96
CA HIS A 26 -15.17 -29.48 6.99
C HIS A 26 -15.14 -28.62 5.74
N ALA A 27 -15.27 -27.31 5.95
CA ALA A 27 -15.08 -26.37 4.87
C ALA A 27 -13.75 -26.81 4.25
N ALA A 28 -13.78 -27.22 3.00
CA ALA A 28 -12.61 -27.72 2.31
C ALA A 28 -11.50 -26.72 2.64
N LYS A 29 -10.37 -27.22 3.24
CA LYS A 29 -9.27 -26.31 3.57
C LYS A 29 -9.06 -25.45 2.37
N PRO A 30 -9.09 -24.11 2.49
CA PRO A 30 -8.87 -23.26 1.35
C PRO A 30 -7.60 -23.73 0.70
N LYS A 31 -7.67 -24.07 -0.58
CA LYS A 31 -6.46 -24.40 -1.34
C LYS A 31 -5.55 -23.19 -1.18
N ALA A 32 -4.27 -23.43 -0.82
CA ALA A 32 -3.25 -22.40 -0.75
C ALA A 32 -3.44 -21.47 -1.95
N GLY A 33 -3.52 -20.16 -1.71
CA GLY A 33 -3.77 -19.19 -2.77
C GLY A 33 -2.59 -19.22 -3.73
N ASN A 34 -2.85 -19.13 -5.01
CA ASN A 34 -1.82 -19.00 -6.04
C ASN A 34 -1.61 -17.52 -6.36
N ASN A 35 -1.48 -16.70 -5.32
CA ASN A 35 -1.29 -15.27 -5.46
C ASN A 35 0.11 -14.99 -6.02
N PRO A 36 0.26 -14.19 -7.07
CA PRO A 36 1.56 -13.79 -7.55
C PRO A 36 2.25 -12.85 -6.54
N ILE A 37 3.56 -12.97 -6.42
CA ILE A 37 4.38 -12.11 -5.59
C ILE A 37 5.10 -11.12 -6.49
N TRP A 38 4.85 -9.85 -6.26
CA TRP A 38 5.45 -8.74 -6.98
C TRP A 38 6.42 -7.96 -6.08
N LEU A 39 7.22 -7.11 -6.68
CA LEU A 39 8.09 -6.15 -5.98
C LEU A 39 7.72 -4.73 -6.37
N MET A 40 7.66 -3.86 -5.38
CA MET A 40 7.64 -2.42 -5.60
C MET A 40 9.06 -1.95 -5.93
N THR A 41 9.22 -1.21 -7.03
CA THR A 41 10.55 -0.89 -7.55
C THR A 41 11.23 0.28 -6.87
N SER A 42 10.61 0.91 -5.88
CA SER A 42 11.28 1.85 -4.97
C SER A 42 12.52 1.24 -4.30
N ALA A 43 12.52 -0.07 -4.05
CA ALA A 43 13.67 -0.80 -3.56
C ALA A 43 14.90 -0.76 -4.50
N PHE A 44 14.71 -0.36 -5.73
CA PHE A 44 15.73 -0.31 -6.79
C PHE A 44 15.91 1.09 -7.36
N ALA A 45 15.76 2.10 -6.53
CA ALA A 45 15.81 3.51 -6.95
C ALA A 45 17.10 3.90 -7.68
N SER A 46 18.20 3.18 -7.44
CA SER A 46 19.48 3.38 -8.14
C SER A 46 19.53 2.80 -9.55
N ASP A 47 18.58 1.92 -9.91
CA ASP A 47 18.55 1.32 -11.24
C ASP A 47 17.93 2.29 -12.25
N PRO A 48 18.54 2.47 -13.43
CA PRO A 48 18.21 3.60 -14.30
C PRO A 48 16.94 3.39 -15.13
N ASP A 49 16.53 2.15 -15.36
CA ASP A 49 15.51 1.82 -16.36
C ASP A 49 14.74 0.53 -16.06
N PHE A 50 13.74 0.28 -16.88
CA PHE A 50 12.87 -0.88 -16.77
C PHE A 50 13.62 -2.20 -16.91
N GLU A 51 14.56 -2.28 -17.85
CA GLU A 51 15.34 -3.49 -18.13
C GLU A 51 16.19 -3.90 -16.91
N SER A 52 16.72 -2.93 -16.20
CA SER A 52 17.52 -3.14 -14.98
C SER A 52 16.65 -3.74 -13.87
N VAL A 53 15.46 -3.19 -13.61
CA VAL A 53 14.57 -3.73 -12.57
C VAL A 53 13.97 -5.08 -12.93
N VAL A 54 13.78 -5.39 -14.21
CA VAL A 54 13.43 -6.73 -14.67
C VAL A 54 14.50 -7.75 -14.29
N ALA A 55 15.78 -7.42 -14.55
CA ALA A 55 16.89 -8.28 -14.16
C ALA A 55 16.93 -8.54 -12.64
N ARG A 56 16.59 -7.53 -11.82
CA ARG A 56 16.47 -7.67 -10.37
C ARG A 56 15.31 -8.57 -9.97
N ALA A 57 14.13 -8.38 -10.58
CA ALA A 57 12.97 -9.23 -10.32
C ALA A 57 13.27 -10.71 -10.57
N LYS A 58 14.01 -11.01 -11.64
CA LYS A 58 14.45 -12.38 -11.93
C LYS A 58 15.37 -12.96 -10.85
N GLN A 59 16.32 -12.17 -10.35
CA GLN A 59 17.26 -12.60 -9.32
C GLN A 59 16.54 -13.03 -8.02
N VAL A 60 15.45 -12.36 -7.67
CA VAL A 60 14.69 -12.68 -6.46
C VAL A 60 13.53 -13.66 -6.71
N GLY A 61 13.17 -13.92 -7.96
CA GLY A 61 12.09 -14.85 -8.32
C GLY A 61 10.68 -14.22 -8.28
N ALA A 62 10.58 -12.90 -8.37
CA ALA A 62 9.29 -12.21 -8.41
C ALA A 62 8.53 -12.51 -9.71
N GLN A 63 7.18 -12.49 -9.67
CA GLN A 63 6.29 -12.68 -10.81
C GLN A 63 5.76 -11.38 -11.39
N GLY A 64 6.11 -10.25 -10.80
CA GLY A 64 5.72 -8.95 -11.30
C GLY A 64 6.39 -7.81 -10.57
N LEU A 65 6.10 -6.60 -11.07
CA LEU A 65 6.66 -5.35 -10.58
C LEU A 65 5.55 -4.31 -10.44
N GLU A 66 5.53 -3.62 -9.34
CA GLU A 66 4.88 -2.33 -9.25
C GLU A 66 5.93 -1.26 -9.52
N LEU A 67 5.87 -0.71 -10.74
CA LEU A 67 6.84 0.26 -11.20
C LEU A 67 6.58 1.62 -10.56
N CYS A 68 7.52 2.06 -9.76
CA CYS A 68 7.56 3.44 -9.29
C CYS A 68 7.96 4.34 -10.44
N VAL A 69 7.10 5.31 -10.76
CA VAL A 69 7.31 6.29 -11.84
C VAL A 69 7.11 7.68 -11.27
N PHE A 70 7.96 8.05 -10.31
CA PHE A 70 7.93 9.35 -9.68
C PHE A 70 8.44 10.45 -10.62
N ARG A 71 8.04 11.69 -10.35
CA ARG A 71 8.59 12.85 -11.05
C ARG A 71 10.09 12.98 -10.78
N ARG A 72 10.87 13.33 -11.81
CA ARG A 72 12.32 13.57 -11.66
C ARG A 72 12.64 14.88 -10.95
N ASP A 73 11.70 15.82 -10.95
CA ASP A 73 11.81 17.16 -10.34
C ASP A 73 11.19 17.23 -8.93
N THR A 74 10.95 16.08 -8.31
CA THR A 74 10.43 16.04 -6.95
C THR A 74 11.53 16.31 -5.92
N ASP A 75 11.16 16.93 -4.81
CA ASP A 75 12.00 17.06 -3.60
C ASP A 75 11.94 15.81 -2.71
N ARG A 76 11.15 14.83 -3.09
CA ARG A 76 11.03 13.55 -2.40
C ARG A 76 12.33 12.73 -2.59
N GLN A 77 13.22 12.77 -1.58
CA GLN A 77 14.58 12.24 -1.71
C GLN A 77 14.70 10.73 -1.55
N ASP A 78 13.75 10.07 -0.90
CA ASP A 78 13.92 8.69 -0.42
C ASP A 78 13.27 7.61 -1.30
N HIS A 79 12.43 7.98 -2.28
CA HIS A 79 11.70 7.04 -3.13
C HIS A 79 11.76 7.44 -4.62
N ILE A 80 12.81 8.12 -5.04
CA ILE A 80 12.94 8.61 -6.41
C ILE A 80 13.33 7.46 -7.33
N ALA A 81 12.40 6.55 -7.55
CA ALA A 81 12.51 5.58 -8.61
C ALA A 81 11.68 6.06 -9.81
N THR A 82 12.29 6.10 -10.98
CA THR A 82 11.60 6.45 -12.21
C THR A 82 12.09 5.52 -13.31
N HIS A 83 11.47 4.34 -13.37
CA HIS A 83 11.92 3.26 -14.25
C HIS A 83 11.30 3.28 -15.64
N LEU A 84 10.42 4.25 -15.90
CA LEU A 84 9.89 4.53 -17.24
C LEU A 84 10.09 5.99 -17.59
N ASP A 85 10.46 6.26 -18.86
CA ASP A 85 10.51 7.64 -19.34
C ASP A 85 9.09 8.15 -19.63
N TYR A 86 8.47 8.73 -18.60
CA TYR A 86 7.06 9.14 -18.63
C TYR A 86 6.80 10.33 -19.57
N ASP A 87 7.81 11.13 -19.89
CA ASP A 87 7.67 12.26 -20.78
C ASP A 87 7.68 11.84 -22.25
N ASN A 88 8.49 10.83 -22.59
CA ASN A 88 8.67 10.34 -23.96
C ASN A 88 8.11 8.92 -24.15
N PHE A 89 7.15 8.49 -23.35
CA PHE A 89 6.59 7.15 -23.45
C PHE A 89 5.68 7.03 -24.66
N THR A 90 6.04 6.12 -25.58
CA THR A 90 5.36 5.90 -26.87
C THR A 90 4.73 4.51 -26.93
N PRO A 91 3.80 4.26 -27.91
CA PRO A 91 3.26 2.92 -28.14
C PRO A 91 4.33 1.88 -28.47
N GLU A 92 5.40 2.25 -29.18
CA GLU A 92 6.51 1.36 -29.50
C GLU A 92 7.28 0.96 -28.23
N ARG A 93 7.48 1.91 -27.30
CA ARG A 93 8.08 1.62 -26.00
C ARG A 93 7.17 0.74 -25.16
N ALA A 94 5.88 1.01 -25.15
CA ALA A 94 4.88 0.17 -24.47
C ALA A 94 4.90 -1.26 -24.98
N LYS A 95 4.93 -1.44 -26.32
CA LYS A 95 5.06 -2.76 -26.92
C LYS A 95 6.33 -3.48 -26.46
N LYS A 96 7.47 -2.80 -26.46
CA LYS A 96 8.74 -3.38 -25.98
C LYS A 96 8.65 -3.83 -24.52
N VAL A 97 8.05 -3.03 -23.65
CA VAL A 97 7.81 -3.39 -22.24
C VAL A 97 6.93 -4.63 -22.13
N ILE A 98 5.83 -4.69 -22.89
CA ILE A 98 4.92 -5.85 -22.93
C ILE A 98 5.64 -7.10 -23.42
N ASP A 99 6.44 -6.98 -24.50
CA ASP A 99 7.18 -8.11 -25.05
C ASP A 99 8.17 -8.68 -24.01
N ILE A 100 8.91 -7.82 -23.30
CA ILE A 100 9.81 -8.23 -22.20
C ILE A 100 9.01 -8.91 -21.08
N CYS A 101 7.86 -8.34 -20.66
CA CYS A 101 7.03 -8.94 -19.62
C CYS A 101 6.55 -10.35 -20.03
N ASN A 102 6.16 -10.54 -21.28
CA ASN A 102 5.70 -11.83 -21.77
C ASN A 102 6.85 -12.84 -21.86
N GLU A 103 8.02 -12.42 -22.37
CA GLU A 103 9.22 -13.25 -22.45
C GLU A 103 9.67 -13.74 -21.06
N GLU A 104 9.69 -12.83 -20.10
CA GLU A 104 10.16 -13.11 -18.74
C GLU A 104 9.08 -13.71 -17.82
N GLY A 105 7.83 -13.76 -18.26
CA GLY A 105 6.70 -14.23 -17.45
C GLY A 105 6.37 -13.28 -16.31
N LEU A 106 6.53 -11.98 -16.51
CA LEU A 106 6.26 -10.93 -15.52
C LEU A 106 4.92 -10.24 -15.77
N ARG A 107 4.40 -9.59 -14.73
CA ARG A 107 3.31 -8.61 -14.80
C ARG A 107 3.79 -7.29 -14.22
N ILE A 108 3.12 -6.21 -14.61
CA ILE A 108 3.47 -4.88 -14.14
C ILE A 108 2.23 -4.08 -13.77
N SER A 109 2.42 -3.10 -12.91
CA SER A 109 1.57 -1.92 -12.72
C SER A 109 2.45 -0.68 -12.64
N VAL A 110 1.86 0.49 -12.61
CA VAL A 110 2.60 1.75 -12.48
C VAL A 110 2.04 2.54 -11.31
N GLY A 111 2.87 3.33 -10.64
CA GLY A 111 2.40 4.16 -9.54
C GLY A 111 3.32 5.36 -9.29
N ALA A 112 2.72 6.43 -8.78
CA ALA A 112 3.39 7.56 -8.15
C ALA A 112 2.54 8.05 -6.98
N TYR A 113 3.18 8.24 -5.85
CA TYR A 113 2.53 8.43 -4.57
C TYR A 113 2.81 9.84 -4.04
N ASP A 114 2.14 10.83 -4.64
CA ASP A 114 2.26 12.24 -4.30
C ASP A 114 0.94 12.82 -3.74
N ASN A 115 1.04 13.97 -3.04
CA ASN A 115 -0.14 14.68 -2.55
C ASN A 115 -0.84 15.40 -3.72
N LEU A 116 -2.04 14.95 -4.10
CA LEU A 116 -2.79 15.49 -5.23
C LEU A 116 -3.76 16.60 -4.84
N ILE A 117 -4.12 16.70 -3.55
CA ILE A 117 -5.12 17.68 -3.09
C ILE A 117 -4.57 18.68 -2.06
N GLY A 118 -3.34 18.50 -1.59
CA GLY A 118 -2.73 19.36 -0.57
C GLY A 118 -1.39 19.94 -0.99
N GLY A 119 -0.76 20.65 -0.06
CA GLY A 119 0.49 21.34 -0.29
C GLY A 119 0.34 22.64 -1.10
N LYS A 120 1.41 23.09 -1.73
CA LYS A 120 1.40 24.31 -2.54
C LYS A 120 0.57 24.12 -3.81
N PRO A 121 -0.29 25.09 -4.19
CA PRO A 121 -1.20 24.96 -5.35
C PRO A 121 -0.49 24.57 -6.66
N GLU A 122 0.69 25.14 -6.91
CA GLU A 122 1.49 24.82 -8.10
C GLU A 122 1.96 23.36 -8.12
N LEU A 123 2.34 22.81 -6.98
CA LEU A 123 2.73 21.39 -6.86
C LEU A 123 1.53 20.46 -7.02
N GLN A 124 0.34 20.84 -6.52
CA GLN A 124 -0.87 20.05 -6.72
C GLN A 124 -1.14 19.85 -8.21
N VAL A 125 -1.09 20.90 -9.01
CA VAL A 125 -1.33 20.84 -10.46
C VAL A 125 -0.29 19.95 -11.14
N VAL A 126 0.97 20.09 -10.77
CA VAL A 126 2.06 19.29 -11.35
C VAL A 126 1.87 17.79 -11.00
N ASN A 127 1.54 17.48 -9.74
CA ASN A 127 1.29 16.10 -9.29
C ASN A 127 0.07 15.49 -10.00
N GLN A 128 -1.02 16.25 -10.12
CA GLN A 128 -2.23 15.83 -10.84
C GLN A 128 -1.94 15.54 -12.32
N ASN A 129 -1.20 16.44 -12.98
CA ASN A 129 -0.79 16.22 -14.38
C ASN A 129 0.13 15.01 -14.54
N HIS A 130 0.96 14.72 -13.53
CA HIS A 130 1.81 13.53 -13.55
C HIS A 130 0.97 12.25 -13.49
N ILE A 131 -0.03 12.17 -12.61
CA ILE A 131 -0.94 11.02 -12.55
C ILE A 131 -1.69 10.83 -13.89
N LEU A 132 -2.09 11.91 -14.58
CA LEU A 132 -2.68 11.78 -15.92
C LEU A 132 -1.71 11.18 -16.94
N LYS A 133 -0.40 11.51 -16.85
CA LYS A 133 0.63 10.84 -17.67
C LYS A 133 0.72 9.35 -17.35
N LEU A 134 0.66 8.98 -16.06
CA LEU A 134 0.71 7.57 -15.65
C LEU A 134 -0.53 6.80 -16.10
N VAL A 135 -1.72 7.37 -16.01
CA VAL A 135 -2.96 6.79 -16.55
C VAL A 135 -2.80 6.53 -18.06
N ARG A 136 -2.23 7.49 -18.81
CA ARG A 136 -1.94 7.31 -20.23
C ARG A 136 -0.95 6.14 -20.46
N ILE A 137 0.12 6.05 -19.68
CA ILE A 137 1.10 4.96 -19.75
C ILE A 137 0.42 3.62 -19.45
N ALA A 138 -0.36 3.53 -18.38
CA ALA A 138 -1.11 2.33 -18.03
C ALA A 138 -2.03 1.87 -19.18
N ALA A 139 -2.72 2.81 -19.82
CA ALA A 139 -3.56 2.51 -21.00
C ALA A 139 -2.75 1.95 -22.17
N MET A 140 -1.58 2.52 -22.48
CA MET A 140 -0.69 1.99 -23.52
C MET A 140 -0.10 0.62 -23.18
N LEU A 141 -0.02 0.28 -21.90
CA LEU A 141 0.37 -1.03 -21.40
C LEU A 141 -0.82 -2.00 -21.29
N GLY A 142 -2.02 -1.58 -21.66
CA GLY A 142 -3.23 -2.40 -21.74
C GLY A 142 -4.22 -2.20 -20.61
N GLY A 143 -3.93 -1.36 -19.64
CA GLY A 143 -4.83 -1.04 -18.54
C GLY A 143 -5.41 -2.29 -17.85
N ASP A 144 -6.68 -2.26 -17.52
CA ASP A 144 -7.36 -3.36 -16.83
C ASP A 144 -7.38 -4.69 -17.62
N ALA A 145 -7.27 -4.65 -18.95
CA ALA A 145 -7.20 -5.86 -19.78
C ALA A 145 -5.90 -6.67 -19.53
N ASN A 146 -4.82 -5.99 -19.17
CA ASN A 146 -3.54 -6.59 -18.80
C ASN A 146 -3.26 -6.56 -17.28
N ASP A 147 -4.25 -6.19 -16.46
CA ASP A 147 -4.09 -5.97 -15.01
C ASP A 147 -3.10 -4.85 -14.66
N VAL A 148 -2.93 -3.86 -15.54
CA VAL A 148 -2.07 -2.70 -15.33
C VAL A 148 -2.89 -1.57 -14.71
N VAL A 149 -2.78 -1.41 -13.39
CA VAL A 149 -3.42 -0.32 -12.66
C VAL A 149 -2.48 0.85 -12.45
N CYS A 150 -3.03 2.00 -12.05
CA CYS A 150 -2.26 3.18 -11.66
C CYS A 150 -2.38 3.39 -10.14
N GLY A 151 -1.30 3.13 -9.41
CA GLY A 151 -1.20 3.38 -7.96
C GLY A 151 -0.97 4.86 -7.66
N THR A 152 -1.60 5.38 -6.60
CA THR A 152 -1.43 6.78 -6.18
C THR A 152 -1.83 7.01 -4.73
N PHE A 153 -1.41 8.15 -4.17
CA PHE A 153 -2.05 8.74 -3.00
C PHE A 153 -3.17 9.70 -3.41
N VAL A 154 -4.00 10.07 -2.45
CA VAL A 154 -4.93 11.18 -2.56
C VAL A 154 -4.26 12.46 -2.07
N GLY A 155 -3.57 12.35 -0.95
CA GLY A 155 -3.05 13.49 -0.22
C GLY A 155 -4.07 14.10 0.74
N TYR A 156 -3.71 15.23 1.33
CA TYR A 156 -4.53 15.96 2.28
C TYR A 156 -4.14 17.44 2.30
N ASP A 157 -5.14 18.33 2.37
CA ASP A 157 -4.90 19.75 2.48
C ASP A 157 -4.91 20.17 3.95
N GLN A 158 -3.74 20.44 4.50
CA GLN A 158 -3.54 20.81 5.88
C GLN A 158 -4.12 22.19 6.21
N ALA A 159 -4.20 23.09 5.23
CA ALA A 159 -4.82 24.40 5.42
C ALA A 159 -6.33 24.27 5.60
N LEU A 160 -6.98 23.47 4.76
CA LEU A 160 -8.41 23.15 4.93
C LEU A 160 -8.66 22.36 6.21
N ALA A 161 -7.77 21.47 6.60
CA ALA A 161 -7.91 20.68 7.81
C ALA A 161 -7.97 21.52 9.09
N ALA A 162 -7.36 22.69 9.09
CA ALA A 162 -7.35 23.61 10.21
C ALA A 162 -8.66 24.44 10.35
N GLU A 163 -9.55 24.36 9.38
CA GLU A 163 -10.82 25.07 9.37
C GLU A 163 -11.95 24.23 9.98
N ASP A 164 -13.04 24.90 10.39
CA ASP A 164 -14.27 24.20 10.79
C ASP A 164 -14.77 23.31 9.65
N GLY A 165 -15.07 22.04 9.97
CA GLY A 165 -15.43 21.03 8.96
C GLY A 165 -14.30 20.65 8.01
N GLY A 166 -13.05 20.85 8.42
CA GLY A 166 -11.86 20.66 7.58
C GLY A 166 -11.75 19.29 6.94
N PHE A 167 -12.20 18.23 7.62
CA PHE A 167 -12.23 16.90 7.04
C PHE A 167 -13.24 16.78 5.89
N GLU A 168 -14.46 17.29 6.06
CA GLU A 168 -15.47 17.32 4.99
C GLU A 168 -15.00 18.17 3.80
N LYS A 169 -14.35 19.30 4.06
CA LYS A 169 -13.75 20.13 3.00
C LYS A 169 -12.70 19.38 2.20
N ASN A 170 -11.89 18.56 2.85
CA ASN A 170 -10.94 17.68 2.17
C ASN A 170 -11.64 16.59 1.33
N LEU A 171 -12.75 16.01 1.80
CA LEU A 171 -13.56 15.08 1.01
C LEU A 171 -14.17 15.77 -0.22
N LEU A 172 -14.68 16.98 -0.09
CA LEU A 172 -15.20 17.76 -1.22
C LEU A 172 -14.09 18.12 -2.22
N LYS A 173 -12.90 18.47 -1.72
CA LYS A 173 -11.73 18.71 -2.57
C LYS A 173 -11.28 17.44 -3.29
N PHE A 174 -11.27 16.30 -2.61
CA PHE A 174 -11.05 15.00 -3.23
C PHE A 174 -12.06 14.75 -4.37
N LYS A 175 -13.37 14.88 -4.13
CA LYS A 175 -14.38 14.72 -5.19
C LYS A 175 -14.07 15.62 -6.38
N LYS A 176 -13.79 16.91 -6.13
CA LYS A 176 -13.50 17.89 -7.19
C LYS A 176 -12.31 17.48 -8.05
N VAL A 177 -11.22 17.00 -7.43
CA VAL A 177 -9.97 16.65 -8.14
C VAL A 177 -10.07 15.28 -8.79
N PHE A 178 -10.61 14.29 -8.08
CA PHE A 178 -10.60 12.90 -8.58
C PHE A 178 -11.68 12.59 -9.59
N THR A 179 -12.84 13.27 -9.57
CA THR A 179 -13.91 13.02 -10.55
C THR A 179 -13.42 13.14 -12.00
N PRO A 180 -12.75 14.22 -12.44
CA PRO A 180 -12.24 14.29 -13.81
C PRO A 180 -11.12 13.29 -14.09
N ILE A 181 -10.23 13.03 -13.14
CA ILE A 181 -9.16 12.01 -13.28
C ILE A 181 -9.76 10.62 -13.47
N LEU A 182 -10.71 10.23 -12.63
CA LEU A 182 -11.39 8.92 -12.71
C LEU A 182 -12.15 8.78 -14.03
N LYS A 183 -12.86 9.83 -14.47
CA LYS A 183 -13.56 9.82 -15.75
C LYS A 183 -12.60 9.61 -16.93
N TYR A 184 -11.46 10.30 -16.92
CA TYR A 184 -10.42 10.14 -17.94
C TYR A 184 -9.85 8.72 -17.92
N ALA A 185 -9.46 8.22 -16.75
CA ALA A 185 -8.90 6.88 -16.57
C ALA A 185 -9.92 5.79 -17.02
N LYS A 186 -11.18 5.93 -16.63
CA LYS A 186 -12.26 5.02 -17.04
C LYS A 186 -12.43 4.99 -18.56
N GLY A 187 -12.38 6.15 -19.21
CA GLY A 187 -12.43 6.25 -20.68
C GLY A 187 -11.28 5.53 -21.39
N LEU A 188 -10.18 5.31 -20.68
CA LEU A 188 -9.01 4.59 -21.17
C LEU A 188 -8.91 3.13 -20.66
N GLY A 189 -9.90 2.66 -19.90
CA GLY A 189 -9.88 1.31 -19.31
C GLY A 189 -8.80 1.15 -18.25
N VAL A 190 -8.57 2.17 -17.42
CA VAL A 190 -7.57 2.16 -16.36
C VAL A 190 -8.24 2.34 -15.00
N THR A 191 -7.93 1.45 -14.08
CA THR A 191 -8.28 1.57 -12.66
C THR A 191 -7.19 2.32 -11.89
N LEU A 192 -7.60 3.28 -11.05
CA LEU A 192 -6.73 3.89 -10.05
C LEU A 192 -6.81 3.11 -8.75
N CYS A 193 -5.66 2.89 -8.11
CA CYS A 193 -5.58 2.28 -6.79
C CYS A 193 -4.99 3.26 -5.79
N VAL A 194 -5.76 3.63 -4.77
CA VAL A 194 -5.27 4.50 -3.69
C VAL A 194 -4.75 3.67 -2.53
N GLU A 195 -3.65 4.11 -1.95
CA GLU A 195 -3.05 3.43 -0.80
C GLU A 195 -3.49 4.04 0.52
N ASN A 196 -3.64 3.19 1.55
CA ASN A 196 -4.06 3.59 2.90
C ASN A 196 -2.92 4.17 3.76
N CYS A 197 -1.75 4.44 3.21
CA CYS A 197 -0.69 5.14 3.94
C CYS A 197 -1.20 6.50 4.45
N PRO A 198 -1.16 6.80 5.77
CA PRO A 198 -1.62 8.09 6.28
C PRO A 198 -0.65 9.24 6.01
N MET A 199 0.58 8.96 5.57
CA MET A 199 1.63 9.93 5.26
C MET A 199 1.87 10.95 6.37
N GLU A 200 1.99 10.47 7.56
CA GLU A 200 2.23 11.27 8.77
C GLU A 200 3.56 12.05 8.69
N GLY A 201 4.56 11.54 7.98
CA GLY A 201 5.82 12.22 7.72
C GLY A 201 5.69 13.52 6.92
N TRP A 202 4.61 13.67 6.15
CA TRP A 202 4.33 14.89 5.40
C TRP A 202 3.58 15.96 6.20
N VAL A 203 3.14 15.63 7.40
CA VAL A 203 2.45 16.60 8.26
C VAL A 203 3.41 17.73 8.63
N PRO A 204 3.08 19.00 8.35
CA PRO A 204 3.94 20.10 8.73
C PRO A 204 4.19 20.14 10.24
N ALA A 205 5.38 20.56 10.64
CA ALA A 205 5.76 20.66 12.06
C ALA A 205 4.84 21.57 12.88
N SER A 206 4.21 22.54 12.22
CA SER A 206 3.24 23.48 12.80
C SER A 206 1.80 22.94 12.89
N SER A 207 1.52 21.78 12.27
CA SER A 207 0.18 21.19 12.26
C SER A 207 -0.04 20.32 13.51
N SER A 208 -1.27 20.35 14.01
CA SER A 208 -1.77 19.41 15.01
C SER A 208 -2.34 18.12 14.41
N ALA A 209 -2.43 18.02 13.09
CA ALA A 209 -2.89 16.82 12.42
C ALA A 209 -1.89 15.66 12.57
N CYS A 210 -2.39 14.43 12.49
CA CYS A 210 -1.58 13.21 12.60
C CYS A 210 -1.41 12.49 11.26
N TYR A 211 -1.91 13.05 10.17
CA TYR A 211 -1.89 12.41 8.84
C TYR A 211 -1.91 13.45 7.72
N CYS A 212 -1.44 13.07 6.54
CA CYS A 212 -1.40 13.90 5.33
C CYS A 212 -1.84 13.15 4.07
N ASN A 213 -2.62 12.08 4.23
CA ASN A 213 -3.25 11.37 3.11
C ASN A 213 -4.64 10.89 3.54
N LEU A 214 -5.66 11.26 2.77
CA LEU A 214 -7.07 11.08 3.11
C LEU A 214 -7.47 9.61 3.35
N PRO A 215 -7.03 8.62 2.54
CA PRO A 215 -7.39 7.22 2.73
C PRO A 215 -6.74 6.53 3.94
N GLY A 216 -6.04 7.25 4.81
CA GLY A 216 -5.26 6.72 5.93
C GLY A 216 -6.04 5.91 6.98
N CYS A 217 -7.39 5.92 6.92
CA CYS A 217 -8.23 5.04 7.75
C CYS A 217 -9.45 4.53 6.99
N LEU A 218 -10.03 3.41 7.46
CA LEU A 218 -11.16 2.77 6.79
C LEU A 218 -12.40 3.68 6.68
N ALA A 219 -12.69 4.47 7.70
CA ALA A 219 -13.83 5.40 7.68
C ALA A 219 -13.68 6.44 6.56
N ALA A 220 -12.50 7.02 6.43
CA ALA A 220 -12.20 7.97 5.36
C ALA A 220 -12.36 7.35 3.97
N ARG A 221 -11.85 6.14 3.75
CA ARG A 221 -12.02 5.40 2.50
C ARG A 221 -13.50 5.17 2.16
N LYS A 222 -14.31 4.73 3.13
CA LYS A 222 -15.77 4.58 2.94
C LYS A 222 -16.45 5.89 2.54
N LEU A 223 -16.05 7.00 3.15
CA LEU A 223 -16.59 8.33 2.81
C LEU A 223 -16.12 8.82 1.44
N MET A 224 -14.89 8.51 1.05
CA MET A 224 -14.37 8.78 -0.29
C MET A 224 -15.21 8.10 -1.37
N TYR A 225 -15.55 6.81 -1.19
CA TYR A 225 -16.45 6.11 -2.13
C TYR A 225 -17.86 6.69 -2.10
N ALA A 226 -18.40 6.98 -0.93
CA ALA A 226 -19.75 7.50 -0.79
C ALA A 226 -19.97 8.90 -1.39
N ILE A 227 -18.92 9.73 -1.48
CA ILE A 227 -19.04 11.09 -2.02
C ILE A 227 -18.92 11.14 -3.55
N LEU A 228 -18.34 10.10 -4.18
CA LEU A 228 -18.21 10.02 -5.64
C LEU A 228 -19.53 9.60 -6.29
N ASP A 229 -19.83 10.19 -7.44
CA ASP A 229 -21.00 9.79 -8.25
C ASP A 229 -20.73 8.51 -9.05
N ASP A 230 -19.46 8.25 -9.36
CA ASP A 230 -18.98 7.03 -10.01
C ASP A 230 -17.59 6.67 -9.45
N ASP A 231 -17.52 5.57 -8.73
CA ASP A 231 -16.32 5.03 -8.12
C ASP A 231 -15.88 3.70 -8.73
N SER A 232 -16.46 3.34 -9.89
CA SER A 232 -16.31 2.00 -10.47
C SER A 232 -14.87 1.62 -10.83
N ASN A 233 -14.03 2.60 -11.16
CA ASN A 233 -12.61 2.43 -11.47
C ASN A 233 -11.67 3.03 -10.39
N LEU A 234 -12.17 3.19 -9.16
CA LEU A 234 -11.35 3.48 -7.98
C LEU A 234 -11.31 2.24 -7.09
N GLN A 235 -10.12 1.77 -6.81
CA GLN A 235 -9.85 0.62 -5.96
C GLN A 235 -8.75 0.94 -4.93
N GLU A 236 -8.38 -0.03 -4.13
CA GLU A 236 -7.41 0.11 -3.05
C GLU A 236 -6.18 -0.76 -3.28
N THR A 237 -5.02 -0.19 -3.03
CA THR A 237 -3.82 -0.89 -2.61
C THR A 237 -3.78 -0.83 -1.09
N TYR A 238 -3.86 -1.97 -0.43
CA TYR A 238 -3.91 -2.04 1.03
C TYR A 238 -2.57 -2.47 1.61
N ASP A 239 -2.02 -1.63 2.47
CA ASP A 239 -0.83 -1.92 3.24
C ASP A 239 -1.21 -2.13 4.72
N PRO A 240 -1.08 -3.36 5.26
CA PRO A 240 -1.44 -3.66 6.63
C PRO A 240 -0.55 -2.95 7.65
N SER A 241 0.70 -2.61 7.30
CA SER A 241 1.63 -1.96 8.22
C SER A 241 1.09 -0.64 8.76
N HIS A 242 0.37 0.11 7.94
CA HIS A 242 -0.21 1.39 8.29
C HIS A 242 -1.35 1.30 9.31
N ASP A 243 -2.07 0.20 9.35
CA ASP A 243 -3.06 -0.05 10.39
C ASP A 243 -2.42 -0.63 11.66
N VAL A 244 -1.41 -1.49 11.52
CA VAL A 244 -0.71 -2.13 12.65
C VAL A 244 -0.08 -1.10 13.59
N TRP A 245 0.64 -0.10 13.06
CA TRP A 245 1.22 0.91 13.92
C TRP A 245 0.19 1.84 14.57
N GLN A 246 -1.02 1.94 14.00
CA GLN A 246 -2.17 2.61 14.61
C GLN A 246 -2.90 1.72 15.64
N HIS A 247 -2.40 0.51 15.93
CA HIS A 247 -3.05 -0.52 16.75
C HIS A 247 -4.40 -1.02 16.22
N ILE A 248 -4.57 -0.98 14.92
CA ILE A 248 -5.72 -1.58 14.25
C ILE A 248 -5.29 -2.95 13.72
N ASP A 249 -6.11 -3.96 13.95
CA ASP A 249 -5.88 -5.29 13.36
C ASP A 249 -6.25 -5.27 11.87
N PRO A 250 -5.29 -5.51 10.96
CA PRO A 250 -5.57 -5.50 9.52
C PRO A 250 -6.63 -6.53 9.11
N SER A 251 -6.76 -7.63 9.85
CA SER A 251 -7.78 -8.65 9.57
C SER A 251 -9.19 -8.10 9.78
N ASP A 252 -9.39 -7.27 10.80
CA ASP A 252 -10.67 -6.63 11.05
C ASP A 252 -11.00 -5.60 9.97
N VAL A 253 -9.99 -4.88 9.47
CA VAL A 253 -10.17 -3.96 8.34
C VAL A 253 -10.59 -4.70 7.08
N ILE A 254 -9.92 -5.82 6.74
CA ILE A 254 -10.29 -6.67 5.59
C ILE A 254 -11.71 -7.23 5.73
N GLN A 255 -12.15 -7.52 6.93
CA GLN A 255 -13.54 -7.98 7.16
C GLN A 255 -14.57 -6.85 6.97
N ALA A 256 -14.22 -5.63 7.34
CA ALA A 256 -15.12 -4.47 7.38
C ALA A 256 -15.15 -3.62 6.11
N MET A 257 -14.15 -3.78 5.21
CA MET A 257 -14.08 -3.05 3.95
C MET A 257 -14.98 -3.66 2.87
N ASP A 258 -15.28 -2.90 1.82
CA ASP A 258 -15.81 -3.48 0.59
C ASP A 258 -14.69 -4.23 -0.14
N PHE A 259 -14.70 -5.55 0.01
CA PHE A 259 -13.64 -6.41 -0.52
C PHE A 259 -13.49 -6.34 -2.05
N ARG A 260 -14.52 -5.91 -2.78
CA ARG A 260 -14.46 -5.72 -4.24
C ARG A 260 -13.54 -4.56 -4.64
N LYS A 261 -13.27 -3.65 -3.69
CA LYS A 261 -12.35 -2.53 -3.88
C LYS A 261 -10.90 -2.91 -3.68
N LEU A 262 -10.61 -4.03 -3.02
CA LEU A 262 -9.24 -4.47 -2.78
C LEU A 262 -8.59 -5.02 -4.04
N ARG A 263 -7.65 -4.29 -4.61
CA ARG A 263 -6.95 -4.67 -5.83
C ARG A 263 -5.57 -5.26 -5.58
N ARG A 264 -4.85 -4.73 -4.62
CA ARG A 264 -3.47 -5.13 -4.28
C ARG A 264 -3.28 -5.11 -2.77
N VAL A 265 -2.29 -5.85 -2.32
CA VAL A 265 -1.83 -5.79 -0.93
C VAL A 265 -0.34 -5.55 -0.94
N HIS A 266 0.09 -4.45 -0.34
CA HIS A 266 1.49 -4.23 -0.03
C HIS A 266 1.91 -5.11 1.14
N ILE A 267 3.09 -5.69 1.05
CA ILE A 267 3.68 -6.53 2.08
C ILE A 267 4.87 -5.77 2.66
N LYS A 268 4.59 -5.03 3.71
CA LYS A 268 5.56 -4.24 4.46
C LYS A 268 5.42 -4.55 5.93
N GLY A 269 6.52 -4.92 6.57
CA GLY A 269 6.56 -5.10 8.01
C GLY A 269 6.66 -3.76 8.74
N THR A 270 6.23 -3.75 9.98
CA THR A 270 6.37 -2.59 10.87
C THR A 270 6.66 -3.04 12.29
N ARG A 271 7.55 -2.32 12.96
CA ARG A 271 7.78 -2.48 14.39
C ARG A 271 7.19 -1.31 15.14
N ASN A 272 6.32 -1.61 16.07
CA ASN A 272 5.85 -0.68 17.06
C ASN A 272 6.83 -0.61 18.23
N PHE A 273 7.06 0.56 18.80
CA PHE A 273 7.95 0.79 19.93
C PHE A 273 7.17 0.97 21.24
N PRO A 274 6.56 -0.08 21.82
CA PRO A 274 5.73 0.07 23.03
C PRO A 274 6.55 0.48 24.25
N ASN A 275 7.86 0.22 24.27
CA ASN A 275 8.77 0.48 25.38
C ASN A 275 9.86 1.48 25.02
N ASP A 276 9.77 2.13 23.86
CA ASP A 276 10.71 3.18 23.49
C ASP A 276 10.49 4.43 24.33
N ALA A 277 11.57 5.12 24.69
CA ALA A 277 11.48 6.33 25.51
C ALA A 277 10.62 7.42 24.84
N GLU A 278 10.63 7.49 23.52
CA GLU A 278 9.80 8.44 22.77
C GLU A 278 8.32 8.06 22.85
N ALA A 279 7.99 6.80 22.64
CA ALA A 279 6.63 6.31 22.75
C ALA A 279 6.06 6.50 24.16
N VAL A 280 6.90 6.36 25.20
CA VAL A 280 6.51 6.63 26.59
C VAL A 280 6.26 8.11 26.82
N ASN A 281 7.07 8.99 26.25
CA ASN A 281 6.95 10.43 26.46
C ASN A 281 5.78 11.05 25.67
N TRP A 282 5.59 10.64 24.42
CA TRP A 282 4.66 11.28 23.51
C TRP A 282 3.41 10.44 23.19
N GLY A 283 3.50 9.13 23.31
CA GLY A 283 2.46 8.23 22.85
C GLY A 283 2.31 8.32 21.31
N ARG A 284 1.18 7.84 20.80
CA ARG A 284 0.95 7.81 19.35
C ARG A 284 0.06 8.91 18.83
N LEU A 285 -0.84 9.39 19.69
CA LEU A 285 -1.77 10.47 19.33
C LEU A 285 -1.08 11.84 19.30
N PHE A 286 0.02 11.97 20.01
CA PHE A 286 0.83 13.18 20.02
C PHE A 286 2.12 12.92 19.27
N PRO A 287 2.20 13.23 17.98
CA PRO A 287 3.45 13.19 17.26
C PRO A 287 4.44 14.12 17.98
N ARG A 288 5.67 13.69 18.08
CA ARG A 288 6.73 14.44 18.74
C ARG A 288 6.78 15.88 18.21
N GLN A 289 6.54 16.85 19.06
CA GLN A 289 6.53 18.26 18.69
C GLN A 289 7.93 18.85 18.80
N ARG A 290 8.30 19.68 17.84
CA ARG A 290 9.53 20.46 17.91
C ARG A 290 9.31 21.66 18.83
N VAL A 291 10.15 21.75 19.86
CA VAL A 291 10.23 22.89 20.75
C VAL A 291 11.67 23.41 20.79
N ASN A 292 11.95 24.38 21.62
CA ASN A 292 13.30 24.88 21.79
C ASN A 292 14.21 23.79 22.38
N ALA A 293 15.34 23.48 21.74
CA ALA A 293 16.27 22.43 22.13
C ALA A 293 16.79 22.61 23.61
N ALA A 294 16.95 23.84 24.08
CA ALA A 294 17.34 24.10 25.47
C ALA A 294 16.21 23.70 26.45
N LEU A 295 14.95 23.85 26.03
CA LEU A 295 13.79 23.42 26.83
C LEU A 295 13.67 21.89 26.83
N GLU A 296 13.87 21.22 25.68
CA GLU A 296 13.88 19.75 25.59
C GLU A 296 14.97 19.17 26.50
N LYS A 297 16.19 19.69 26.41
CA LYS A 297 17.31 19.29 27.26
C LYS A 297 16.99 19.52 28.75
N LYS A 298 16.40 20.66 29.09
CA LYS A 298 16.00 20.96 30.49
C LYS A 298 14.91 19.99 30.98
N ALA A 299 14.01 19.56 30.08
CA ALA A 299 12.98 18.59 30.40
C ALA A 299 13.46 17.13 30.38
N GLY A 300 14.73 16.87 30.04
CA GLY A 300 15.27 15.53 29.94
C GLY A 300 14.73 14.73 28.76
N LEU A 301 14.20 15.42 27.74
CA LEU A 301 13.77 14.79 26.54
C LEU A 301 14.96 14.47 25.62
N PRO A 302 14.93 13.36 24.87
CA PRO A 302 15.94 13.07 23.88
C PRO A 302 16.02 14.18 22.82
N GLU A 303 17.25 14.50 22.38
CA GLU A 303 17.45 15.46 21.30
C GLU A 303 16.84 14.93 20.00
N LEU A 304 16.05 15.77 19.35
CA LEU A 304 15.57 15.51 18.00
C LEU A 304 16.74 15.60 17.02
N VAL A 305 17.12 14.48 16.45
CA VAL A 305 17.99 14.49 15.29
C VAL A 305 17.24 15.24 14.20
N SER A 306 17.79 16.37 13.78
CA SER A 306 17.21 17.19 12.71
C SER A 306 17.11 16.36 11.45
N ASP A 307 15.90 16.06 11.00
CA ASP A 307 15.71 15.60 9.64
C ASP A 307 16.01 16.79 8.72
N GLU A 308 17.21 16.85 8.19
CA GLU A 308 17.66 17.87 7.22
C GLU A 308 16.77 17.90 5.98
N LYS A 309 16.00 16.85 5.76
CA LYS A 309 15.10 16.67 4.61
C LYS A 309 13.69 17.22 4.83
N GLY A 310 13.40 17.82 5.98
CA GLY A 310 12.15 18.56 6.21
C GLY A 310 10.90 17.76 6.53
N GLY A 311 11.01 16.45 6.71
CA GLY A 311 9.91 15.59 7.14
C GLY A 311 9.74 15.49 8.65
N ASN A 312 8.73 14.76 9.10
CA ASN A 312 8.48 14.44 10.50
C ASN A 312 8.77 12.97 10.82
N TRP A 313 9.57 12.32 9.97
CA TRP A 313 9.86 10.89 10.06
C TRP A 313 10.57 10.53 11.37
N ASP A 314 11.36 11.45 11.93
CA ASP A 314 12.03 11.32 13.24
C ASP A 314 11.06 11.39 14.43
N ARG A 315 9.78 11.67 14.19
CA ARG A 315 8.75 11.78 15.25
C ARG A 315 7.89 10.55 15.40
N MET A 316 8.15 9.52 14.60
CA MET A 316 7.32 8.34 14.57
C MET A 316 7.65 7.37 15.70
N ASN A 317 6.62 6.78 16.28
CA ASN A 317 6.73 5.75 17.30
C ASN A 317 6.66 4.34 16.69
N TYR A 318 7.09 4.20 15.46
CA TYR A 318 7.21 2.94 14.73
C TYR A 318 8.33 3.06 13.68
N GLU A 319 8.74 1.95 13.15
CA GLU A 319 9.69 1.91 12.02
C GLU A 319 9.31 0.81 11.02
N PRO A 320 9.55 1.00 9.73
CA PRO A 320 9.43 -0.07 8.74
C PRO A 320 10.37 -1.23 9.07
N ARG A 321 9.92 -2.45 8.78
CA ARG A 321 10.69 -3.69 8.95
C ARG A 321 10.55 -4.58 7.73
N LEU A 322 11.46 -5.53 7.60
CA LEU A 322 11.28 -6.62 6.65
C LEU A 322 10.05 -7.45 7.07
N PRO A 323 9.14 -7.76 6.15
CA PRO A 323 7.91 -8.48 6.46
C PRO A 323 8.19 -9.84 7.11
N GLY A 324 7.52 -10.12 8.23
CA GLY A 324 7.65 -11.38 8.93
C GLY A 324 9.03 -11.63 9.55
N PHE A 325 9.86 -10.62 9.70
CA PHE A 325 11.19 -10.75 10.30
C PHE A 325 11.10 -10.87 11.82
N GLY A 326 10.93 -12.10 12.27
CA GLY A 326 10.66 -12.61 13.60
C GLY A 326 10.93 -11.68 14.79
N GLY A 327 9.92 -11.44 15.63
CA GLY A 327 9.99 -10.65 16.85
C GLY A 327 10.20 -9.15 16.66
N SER A 328 10.62 -8.70 15.48
CA SER A 328 10.78 -7.28 15.16
C SER A 328 9.64 -6.74 14.29
N ASP A 329 8.85 -7.59 13.64
CA ASP A 329 7.62 -7.22 12.92
C ASP A 329 6.40 -7.38 13.84
N SER A 330 5.57 -6.36 13.92
CA SER A 330 4.37 -6.33 14.77
C SER A 330 3.09 -6.81 14.05
N CYS A 331 3.17 -7.16 12.76
CA CYS A 331 2.05 -7.67 11.99
C CYS A 331 1.85 -9.17 12.23
N ASP A 332 0.63 -9.59 12.55
CA ASP A 332 0.24 -11.01 12.52
C ASP A 332 -0.07 -11.42 11.07
N TRP A 333 0.97 -11.76 10.33
CA TRP A 333 0.87 -12.15 8.93
C TRP A 333 0.01 -13.39 8.72
N THR A 334 0.08 -14.35 9.63
CA THR A 334 -0.72 -15.59 9.51
C THR A 334 -2.21 -15.27 9.54
N LYS A 335 -2.68 -14.59 10.57
CA LYS A 335 -4.08 -14.21 10.70
C LYS A 335 -4.56 -13.33 9.54
N PHE A 336 -3.74 -12.35 9.15
CA PHE A 336 -4.06 -11.43 8.06
C PHE A 336 -4.23 -12.16 6.73
N LEU A 337 -3.28 -13.01 6.36
CA LEU A 337 -3.31 -13.75 5.10
C LEU A 337 -4.42 -14.82 5.09
N GLU A 338 -4.65 -15.52 6.20
CA GLU A 338 -5.80 -16.43 6.33
C GLU A 338 -7.13 -15.70 6.10
N THR A 339 -7.27 -14.48 6.61
CA THR A 339 -8.47 -13.65 6.40
C THR A 339 -8.66 -13.30 4.93
N LEU A 340 -7.59 -12.88 4.24
CA LEU A 340 -7.62 -12.61 2.81
C LEU A 340 -8.01 -13.86 1.98
N MET A 341 -7.42 -15.01 2.32
CA MET A 341 -7.70 -16.27 1.66
C MET A 341 -9.15 -16.72 1.87
N ALA A 342 -9.67 -16.59 3.09
CA ALA A 342 -11.06 -16.91 3.41
C ALA A 342 -12.04 -16.06 2.60
N LYS A 343 -11.67 -14.83 2.27
CA LYS A 343 -12.44 -13.95 1.37
C LYS A 343 -12.18 -14.19 -0.13
N GLY A 344 -11.26 -15.09 -0.46
CA GLY A 344 -10.95 -15.46 -1.84
C GLY A 344 -10.05 -14.46 -2.57
N PHE A 345 -9.18 -13.73 -1.87
CA PHE A 345 -8.19 -12.86 -2.51
C PHE A 345 -7.24 -13.64 -3.39
N LYS A 346 -7.10 -13.21 -4.65
CA LYS A 346 -6.23 -13.88 -5.65
C LYS A 346 -5.31 -12.90 -6.39
N ASN A 347 -5.41 -11.63 -6.07
CA ASN A 347 -4.62 -10.58 -6.69
C ASN A 347 -3.19 -10.57 -6.12
N PRO A 348 -2.28 -9.78 -6.71
CA PRO A 348 -0.90 -9.75 -6.27
C PRO A 348 -0.68 -9.30 -4.82
N PHE A 349 0.30 -9.94 -4.18
CA PHE A 349 1.01 -9.40 -3.04
C PHE A 349 2.24 -8.67 -3.53
N VAL A 350 2.37 -7.41 -3.19
CA VAL A 350 3.48 -6.55 -3.64
C VAL A 350 4.40 -6.28 -2.46
N ILE A 351 5.61 -6.81 -2.49
CA ILE A 351 6.58 -6.58 -1.43
C ILE A 351 7.11 -5.15 -1.55
N GLU A 352 6.86 -4.36 -0.53
CA GLU A 352 7.39 -3.02 -0.36
C GLU A 352 8.47 -3.04 0.72
N ASN A 353 9.72 -3.03 0.29
CA ASN A 353 10.84 -3.07 1.20
C ASN A 353 11.25 -1.66 1.63
N GLU A 354 10.79 -1.26 2.80
CA GLU A 354 11.20 -0.03 3.49
C GLU A 354 11.90 -0.31 4.82
N GLY A 355 12.26 -1.56 5.05
CA GLY A 355 12.91 -1.96 6.28
C GLY A 355 14.34 -1.42 6.40
N PHE A 356 14.83 -1.43 7.62
CA PHE A 356 16.20 -1.08 7.94
C PHE A 356 17.20 -1.80 7.01
N ASN A 357 18.13 -1.09 6.43
CA ASN A 357 19.07 -1.58 5.41
C ASN A 357 18.47 -1.99 4.06
N SER A 358 17.23 -1.59 3.77
CA SER A 358 16.60 -1.97 2.51
C SER A 358 16.36 -0.79 1.57
N SER A 359 15.49 -0.94 0.73
CA SER A 359 14.72 -0.15 -0.22
C SER A 359 15.41 1.05 -0.88
N HIS A 360 15.54 2.12 -0.17
CA HIS A 360 15.93 3.42 -0.77
C HIS A 360 17.35 3.45 -1.33
N THR A 361 18.17 2.48 -1.00
CA THR A 361 19.56 2.37 -1.44
C THR A 361 19.76 1.38 -2.59
N GLY A 362 18.70 0.70 -3.04
CA GLY A 362 18.81 -0.37 -4.03
C GLY A 362 19.54 -1.61 -3.50
N ASN A 363 19.44 -1.88 -2.20
CA ASN A 363 20.13 -2.99 -1.55
C ASN A 363 19.49 -4.35 -1.92
N MET A 364 20.06 -5.01 -2.93
CA MET A 364 19.59 -6.31 -3.39
C MET A 364 19.62 -7.37 -2.29
N GLY A 365 20.61 -7.37 -1.42
CA GLY A 365 20.73 -8.33 -0.33
C GLY A 365 19.55 -8.22 0.64
N ALA A 366 19.21 -7.02 1.08
CA ALA A 366 18.09 -6.78 1.96
C ALA A 366 16.74 -7.07 1.27
N THR A 367 16.58 -6.72 -0.01
CA THR A 367 15.39 -7.05 -0.79
C THR A 367 15.19 -8.56 -0.89
N LEU A 368 16.25 -9.32 -1.21
CA LEU A 368 16.19 -10.77 -1.26
C LEU A 368 15.89 -11.38 0.11
N GLN A 369 16.44 -10.80 1.18
CA GLN A 369 16.14 -11.24 2.55
C GLN A 369 14.68 -10.96 2.91
N GLY A 370 14.15 -9.79 2.61
CA GLY A 370 12.75 -9.44 2.82
C GLY A 370 11.80 -10.35 2.05
N PHE A 371 12.10 -10.62 0.79
CA PHE A 371 11.35 -11.57 -0.02
C PHE A 371 11.35 -12.97 0.60
N ARG A 372 12.51 -13.50 1.00
CA ARG A 372 12.64 -14.80 1.66
C ARG A 372 11.92 -14.84 3.00
N ALA A 373 12.04 -13.80 3.81
CA ALA A 373 11.36 -13.70 5.11
C ALA A 373 9.83 -13.74 4.92
N THR A 374 9.30 -13.00 3.94
CA THR A 374 7.88 -13.02 3.59
C THR A 374 7.46 -14.44 3.20
N ILE A 375 8.18 -15.10 2.31
CA ILE A 375 7.88 -16.47 1.90
C ILE A 375 7.91 -17.45 3.08
N LEU A 376 8.95 -17.43 3.89
CA LEU A 376 9.11 -18.36 5.01
C LEU A 376 8.00 -18.22 6.06
N ASN A 377 7.54 -16.98 6.31
CA ASN A 377 6.53 -16.74 7.34
C ASN A 377 5.09 -16.90 6.84
N THR A 378 4.86 -16.76 5.53
CA THR A 378 3.51 -16.75 4.97
C THR A 378 3.23 -17.89 4.00
N ALA A 379 4.26 -18.57 3.48
CA ALA A 379 4.11 -19.61 2.48
C ALA A 379 3.18 -20.77 2.92
N PRO A 380 3.22 -21.28 4.18
CA PRO A 380 2.32 -22.34 4.58
C PRO A 380 0.84 -21.98 4.47
N VAL A 381 0.53 -20.69 4.52
CA VAL A 381 -0.84 -20.15 4.47
C VAL A 381 -1.25 -19.83 3.04
N VAL A 382 -0.37 -19.21 2.25
CA VAL A 382 -0.73 -18.54 1.00
C VAL A 382 -0.16 -19.23 -0.23
N TRP A 383 1.08 -19.75 -0.15
CA TRP A 383 1.79 -20.26 -1.33
C TRP A 383 2.06 -21.76 -1.24
N PRO A 384 1.85 -22.50 -2.34
CA PRO A 384 2.27 -23.88 -2.39
C PRO A 384 3.81 -23.96 -2.30
N LEU A 385 4.29 -24.79 -1.38
CA LEU A 385 5.72 -25.10 -1.28
C LEU A 385 5.99 -26.41 -2.00
N GLY A 386 6.73 -26.36 -3.09
CA GLY A 386 7.33 -27.52 -3.72
C GLY A 386 8.65 -27.92 -3.03
N PRO A 387 9.32 -28.97 -3.53
CA PRO A 387 10.59 -29.46 -2.96
C PRO A 387 11.72 -28.43 -2.99
N ASN A 388 11.62 -27.42 -3.83
CA ASN A 388 12.59 -26.32 -3.96
C ASN A 388 12.14 -25.02 -3.29
N GLY A 389 11.07 -25.04 -2.50
CA GLY A 389 10.49 -23.87 -1.85
C GLY A 389 9.24 -23.38 -2.55
N TYR A 390 9.09 -22.06 -2.70
CA TYR A 390 7.95 -21.45 -3.35
C TYR A 390 7.95 -21.73 -4.86
N GLU A 391 6.84 -22.23 -5.36
CA GLU A 391 6.60 -22.48 -6.79
C GLU A 391 5.33 -21.76 -7.23
N PHE A 392 5.49 -20.82 -8.16
CA PHE A 392 4.37 -20.12 -8.78
C PHE A 392 4.02 -20.78 -10.12
N ASP A 393 2.75 -21.09 -10.31
CA ASP A 393 2.26 -21.63 -11.59
C ASP A 393 2.22 -20.54 -12.66
N LYS A 394 3.30 -20.42 -13.42
CA LYS A 394 3.40 -19.47 -14.54
C LYS A 394 2.36 -19.70 -15.63
N SER A 395 1.82 -20.91 -15.75
CA SER A 395 0.79 -21.20 -16.76
C SER A 395 -0.54 -20.50 -16.49
N ALA A 396 -0.75 -20.03 -15.25
CA ALA A 396 -1.90 -19.22 -14.89
C ALA A 396 -1.79 -17.76 -15.40
N LEU A 397 -0.61 -17.31 -15.82
CA LEU A 397 -0.41 -15.96 -16.36
C LEU A 397 -0.79 -15.92 -17.84
N LYS A 398 -1.91 -15.28 -18.14
CA LYS A 398 -2.26 -14.99 -19.54
C LYS A 398 -1.24 -14.00 -20.12
N PRO A 399 -0.74 -14.19 -21.35
CA PRO A 399 0.11 -13.18 -21.99
C PRO A 399 -0.54 -11.80 -22.00
N MET A 400 0.25 -10.76 -21.76
CA MET A 400 -0.20 -9.39 -21.97
C MET A 400 -0.39 -9.13 -23.45
N THR A 401 -1.45 -8.40 -23.80
CA THR A 401 -1.74 -8.01 -25.19
C THR A 401 -1.29 -6.59 -25.42
N THR A 402 -0.71 -6.32 -26.60
CA THR A 402 -0.34 -4.96 -26.99
C THR A 402 -1.59 -4.22 -27.48
N PRO A 403 -2.07 -3.19 -26.79
CA PRO A 403 -3.21 -2.43 -27.25
C PRO A 403 -2.78 -1.50 -28.41
N ASN A 404 -3.70 -1.29 -29.35
CA ASN A 404 -3.48 -0.29 -30.40
C ASN A 404 -4.06 1.06 -29.97
N VAL A 405 -3.47 1.66 -28.90
CA VAL A 405 -3.91 2.94 -28.37
C VAL A 405 -2.73 3.91 -28.19
N ASN A 406 -2.96 5.14 -28.54
CA ASN A 406 -2.02 6.24 -28.26
C ASN A 406 -2.82 7.44 -27.72
N PRO A 407 -3.23 7.40 -26.45
CA PRO A 407 -4.02 8.47 -25.87
C PRO A 407 -3.26 9.80 -25.93
N LYS A 408 -3.99 10.88 -26.17
CA LYS A 408 -3.41 12.22 -26.11
C LYS A 408 -2.86 12.51 -24.72
N VAL A 409 -1.79 13.28 -24.66
CA VAL A 409 -1.34 13.89 -23.41
C VAL A 409 -2.39 14.94 -23.02
N VAL A 410 -2.93 14.84 -21.82
CA VAL A 410 -3.88 15.80 -21.26
C VAL A 410 -3.37 16.32 -19.93
N THR A 411 -3.84 17.49 -19.59
CA THR A 411 -3.61 18.16 -18.29
C THR A 411 -4.94 18.31 -17.54
N MET A 412 -4.87 18.67 -16.27
CA MET A 412 -6.09 18.97 -15.50
C MET A 412 -6.91 20.10 -16.12
N ALA A 413 -6.25 21.07 -16.79
CA ALA A 413 -6.92 22.15 -17.50
C ALA A 413 -7.74 21.65 -18.72
N ASP A 414 -7.34 20.55 -19.34
CA ASP A 414 -8.06 19.95 -20.46
C ASP A 414 -9.27 19.12 -19.99
N LEU A 415 -9.34 18.80 -18.71
CA LEU A 415 -10.42 18.00 -18.11
C LEU A 415 -11.45 18.86 -17.34
N ALA A 416 -11.14 20.15 -17.13
CA ALA A 416 -12.00 21.11 -16.42
C ALA A 416 -13.19 21.62 -17.33
#